data_913d61e5a6c92fd533c120f98c9f41f9
#
_entry.id   913d61e5a6c92fd533c120f98c9f41f9
#
_cell.length_a   1.000
_cell.length_b   1.000
_cell.length_c   1.000
_cell.angle_alpha   90.00
_cell.angle_beta   90.00
_cell.angle_gamma   90.00
#
_symmetry.space_group_name_H-M   'P 1'
#
loop_
_entity.id
_entity.type
_entity.pdbx_description
1 polymer ?
#
loop_
_entity_poly.entity_id
_entity_poly.type
_entity_poly.pdbx_seq_one_letter_code
_entity_poly.pdbx_strand_id
1 'polypeptide(L)'
;LTVVNIVGFEDYVKGVVATEMSTSWPVEALKAQAVAARSYAATLGTRHNSSHFDICDNTHCQAYTDQTRAGANSDAAGDQTVGQYAMYNGKVAETFYYSSNGGASEGSANVWGGSQSSYPYLVGRPDPYEAKAGVSNDWTKTVTSSVLVTGMKKLGYTNIGSSIVSIAVTSLTESGNPRKVTFTDSNGKSYSIDTRYVVGMLSLRSY
;
A
#
# COMPACT_ATOMS: atom_id res chain seq x y z
N LEU A 1 9.11 4.65 -28.49
CA LEU A 1 9.37 6.06 -28.13
C LEU A 1 8.94 6.26 -26.68
N THR A 2 9.88 6.68 -25.83
CA THR A 2 9.60 7.05 -24.44
C THR A 2 9.56 8.57 -24.37
N VAL A 3 8.50 9.12 -23.80
CA VAL A 3 8.40 10.56 -23.50
C VAL A 3 8.81 10.77 -22.06
N VAL A 4 9.73 11.68 -21.81
CA VAL A 4 10.24 12.01 -20.47
C VAL A 4 9.85 13.45 -20.16
N ASN A 5 9.20 13.67 -19.00
CA ASN A 5 8.94 15.00 -18.47
C ASN A 5 10.07 15.39 -17.51
N ILE A 6 10.65 16.55 -17.69
CA ILE A 6 11.65 17.12 -16.79
C ILE A 6 10.95 18.21 -15.97
N VAL A 7 10.82 17.97 -14.67
CA VAL A 7 10.07 18.85 -13.76
C VAL A 7 10.89 19.13 -12.49
N GLY A 8 10.77 20.33 -11.94
CA GLY A 8 11.38 20.67 -10.65
C GLY A 8 10.83 19.76 -9.54
N PHE A 9 11.68 19.37 -8.58
CA PHE A 9 11.30 18.39 -7.57
C PHE A 9 10.11 18.83 -6.71
N GLU A 10 10.03 20.10 -6.32
CA GLU A 10 8.88 20.60 -5.55
C GLU A 10 7.60 20.69 -6.40
N ASP A 11 7.72 21.01 -7.67
CA ASP A 11 6.58 20.98 -8.59
C ASP A 11 6.08 19.55 -8.84
N TYR A 12 7.01 18.60 -8.92
CA TYR A 12 6.66 17.19 -8.93
C TYR A 12 5.86 16.79 -7.67
N VAL A 13 6.31 17.19 -6.47
CA VAL A 13 5.61 16.89 -5.21
C VAL A 13 4.20 17.47 -5.21
N LYS A 14 4.01 18.72 -5.68
CA LYS A 14 2.66 19.32 -5.80
C LYS A 14 1.75 18.50 -6.71
N GLY A 15 2.26 18.05 -7.85
CA GLY A 15 1.52 17.17 -8.78
C GLY A 15 1.17 15.83 -8.18
N VAL A 16 2.07 15.22 -7.41
CA VAL A 16 1.78 13.98 -6.67
C VAL A 16 0.67 14.20 -5.64
N VAL A 17 0.75 15.25 -4.82
CA VAL A 17 -0.29 15.56 -3.82
C VAL A 17 -1.66 15.69 -4.48
N ALA A 18 -1.74 16.43 -5.58
CA ALA A 18 -3.00 16.63 -6.32
C ALA A 18 -3.50 15.36 -7.03
N THR A 19 -2.62 14.40 -7.29
CA THR A 19 -2.98 13.08 -7.86
C THR A 19 -3.52 12.15 -6.80
N GLU A 20 -2.90 12.13 -5.62
CA GLU A 20 -3.19 11.18 -4.55
C GLU A 20 -4.36 11.61 -3.65
N MET A 21 -4.58 12.92 -3.49
CA MET A 21 -5.60 13.47 -2.59
C MET A 21 -6.44 14.54 -3.27
N SER A 22 -7.71 14.67 -2.84
CA SER A 22 -8.54 15.79 -3.29
C SER A 22 -7.95 17.13 -2.84
N THR A 23 -7.75 18.04 -3.78
CA THR A 23 -7.24 19.40 -3.50
C THR A 23 -8.19 20.27 -2.68
N SER A 24 -9.43 19.81 -2.44
CA SER A 24 -10.39 20.46 -1.55
C SER A 24 -10.22 20.07 -0.06
N TRP A 25 -9.36 19.09 0.23
CA TRP A 25 -9.15 18.65 1.60
C TRP A 25 -8.37 19.69 2.44
N PRO A 26 -8.43 19.58 3.77
CA PRO A 26 -7.70 20.50 4.66
C PRO A 26 -6.21 20.57 4.34
N VAL A 27 -5.64 21.77 4.30
CA VAL A 27 -4.23 22.00 3.94
C VAL A 27 -3.28 21.18 4.82
N GLU A 28 -3.57 20.99 6.10
CA GLU A 28 -2.70 20.19 6.98
C GLU A 28 -2.65 18.70 6.58
N ALA A 29 -3.75 18.14 6.08
CA ALA A 29 -3.74 16.78 5.53
C ALA A 29 -2.90 16.71 4.25
N LEU A 30 -3.03 17.70 3.37
CA LEU A 30 -2.23 17.79 2.14
C LEU A 30 -0.74 18.03 2.44
N LYS A 31 -0.40 18.77 3.50
CA LYS A 31 0.98 18.95 3.97
C LYS A 31 1.59 17.63 4.45
N ALA A 32 0.84 16.82 5.19
CA ALA A 32 1.30 15.49 5.60
C ALA A 32 1.59 14.61 4.36
N GLN A 33 0.70 14.63 3.36
CA GLN A 33 0.92 13.93 2.09
C GLN A 33 2.14 14.47 1.34
N ALA A 34 2.34 15.79 1.30
CA ALA A 34 3.48 16.39 0.63
C ALA A 34 4.81 15.94 1.26
N VAL A 35 4.90 15.90 2.60
CA VAL A 35 6.09 15.37 3.30
C VAL A 35 6.29 13.89 3.02
N ALA A 36 5.23 13.10 3.03
CA ALA A 36 5.31 11.67 2.72
C ALA A 36 5.73 11.45 1.25
N ALA A 37 5.09 12.11 0.29
CA ALA A 37 5.40 11.98 -1.13
C ALA A 37 6.83 12.40 -1.46
N ARG A 38 7.29 13.51 -0.88
CA ARG A 38 8.65 14.02 -1.03
C ARG A 38 9.69 13.05 -0.49
N SER A 39 9.45 12.51 0.70
CA SER A 39 10.35 11.55 1.33
C SER A 39 10.43 10.26 0.52
N TYR A 40 9.30 9.74 0.07
CA TYR A 40 9.25 8.56 -0.78
C TYR A 40 9.99 8.78 -2.11
N ALA A 41 9.70 9.86 -2.83
CA ALA A 41 10.38 10.19 -4.08
C ALA A 41 11.89 10.32 -3.91
N ALA A 42 12.35 10.95 -2.82
CA ALA A 42 13.78 11.10 -2.53
C ALA A 42 14.47 9.73 -2.29
N THR A 43 13.75 8.73 -1.75
CA THR A 43 14.30 7.38 -1.55
C THR A 43 14.27 6.52 -2.80
N LEU A 44 13.36 6.78 -3.74
CA LEU A 44 13.34 6.10 -5.04
C LEU A 44 14.57 6.46 -5.90
N GLY A 45 15.05 7.69 -5.76
CA GLY A 45 16.24 8.18 -6.43
C GLY A 45 16.17 7.99 -7.95
N THR A 46 17.11 7.22 -8.46
CA THR A 46 17.30 6.96 -9.89
C THR A 46 16.88 5.55 -10.28
N ARG A 47 15.70 5.13 -9.84
CA ARG A 47 15.20 3.74 -10.00
C ARG A 47 15.20 3.27 -11.46
N HIS A 48 15.00 4.20 -12.41
CA HIS A 48 15.00 3.93 -13.85
C HIS A 48 16.18 4.56 -14.60
N ASN A 49 17.29 4.83 -13.92
CA ASN A 49 18.45 5.51 -14.52
C ASN A 49 18.96 4.82 -15.80
N SER A 50 18.93 3.49 -15.86
CA SER A 50 19.27 2.72 -17.07
C SER A 50 18.33 2.98 -18.26
N SER A 51 17.17 3.55 -18.02
CA SER A 51 16.16 3.91 -19.03
C SER A 51 16.13 5.42 -19.33
N HIS A 52 17.12 6.16 -18.83
CA HIS A 52 17.30 7.61 -19.02
C HIS A 52 16.21 8.50 -18.40
N PHE A 53 15.56 8.04 -17.31
CA PHE A 53 14.69 8.83 -16.45
C PHE A 53 14.81 8.32 -15.01
N ASP A 54 14.41 9.13 -14.04
CA ASP A 54 14.58 8.80 -12.62
C ASP A 54 13.51 7.84 -12.12
N ILE A 55 12.24 8.19 -12.28
CA ILE A 55 11.08 7.45 -11.80
C ILE A 55 9.96 7.46 -12.84
N CYS A 56 9.10 6.45 -12.82
CA CYS A 56 7.90 6.41 -13.67
C CYS A 56 6.68 7.03 -12.95
N ASP A 57 5.68 7.42 -13.72
CA ASP A 57 4.49 8.17 -13.33
C ASP A 57 3.32 7.31 -12.86
N ASN A 58 3.53 6.04 -12.57
CA ASN A 58 2.50 5.08 -12.18
C ASN A 58 2.81 4.42 -10.83
N THR A 59 1.94 3.52 -10.38
CA THR A 59 2.03 2.83 -9.08
C THR A 59 3.29 1.98 -8.88
N HIS A 60 4.13 1.75 -9.91
CA HIS A 60 5.41 1.10 -9.74
C HIS A 60 6.43 2.00 -9.03
N CYS A 61 6.41 3.31 -9.27
CA CYS A 61 7.17 4.30 -8.54
C CYS A 61 6.25 5.16 -7.69
N GLN A 62 5.61 6.15 -8.28
CA GLN A 62 4.68 7.05 -7.60
C GLN A 62 3.71 7.65 -8.62
N ALA A 63 2.41 7.59 -8.36
CA ALA A 63 1.43 8.11 -9.28
C ALA A 63 1.59 9.62 -9.46
N TYR A 64 1.69 10.05 -10.72
CA TYR A 64 1.86 11.45 -11.10
C TYR A 64 1.15 11.70 -12.43
N THR A 65 0.23 12.65 -12.47
CA THR A 65 -0.52 12.96 -13.70
C THR A 65 -0.15 14.31 -14.31
N ASP A 66 0.49 15.16 -13.61
CA ASP A 66 0.94 16.52 -13.89
C ASP A 66 0.38 17.54 -12.86
N GLN A 67 0.57 18.83 -13.15
CA GLN A 67 0.06 19.90 -12.29
C GLN A 67 -1.35 20.38 -12.66
N THR A 68 -1.99 19.83 -13.68
CA THR A 68 -3.32 20.30 -14.12
C THR A 68 -4.42 20.03 -13.08
N ARG A 69 -4.17 19.10 -12.14
CA ARG A 69 -5.05 18.81 -10.99
C ARG A 69 -4.72 19.66 -9.77
N ALA A 70 -3.61 20.39 -9.78
CA ALA A 70 -3.21 21.22 -8.66
C ALA A 70 -4.25 22.31 -8.36
N GLY A 71 -4.35 22.69 -7.11
CA GLY A 71 -5.23 23.72 -6.62
C GLY A 71 -4.60 24.47 -5.47
N ALA A 72 -5.20 25.60 -5.08
CA ALA A 72 -4.62 26.49 -4.08
C ALA A 72 -4.15 25.77 -2.80
N ASN A 73 -4.90 24.77 -2.30
CA ASN A 73 -4.53 24.06 -1.09
C ASN A 73 -3.37 23.08 -1.32
N SER A 74 -3.32 22.37 -2.47
CA SER A 74 -2.20 21.46 -2.77
C SER A 74 -0.91 22.23 -3.04
N ASP A 75 -1.00 23.38 -3.70
CA ASP A 75 0.14 24.26 -3.91
C ASP A 75 0.65 24.83 -2.58
N ALA A 76 -0.26 25.36 -1.76
CA ALA A 76 0.09 25.84 -0.42
C ALA A 76 0.72 24.73 0.45
N ALA A 77 0.23 23.50 0.36
CA ALA A 77 0.79 22.36 1.08
C ALA A 77 2.22 22.05 0.63
N GLY A 78 2.48 22.03 -0.67
CA GLY A 78 3.80 21.86 -1.24
C GLY A 78 4.75 22.98 -0.79
N ASP A 79 4.35 24.25 -0.96
CA ASP A 79 5.15 25.42 -0.66
C ASP A 79 5.48 25.56 0.83
N GLN A 80 4.51 25.29 1.72
CA GLN A 80 4.71 25.39 3.16
C GLN A 80 5.54 24.23 3.75
N THR A 81 5.78 23.18 2.98
CA THR A 81 6.57 22.02 3.41
C THR A 81 7.85 21.82 2.60
N VAL A 82 8.26 22.81 1.83
CA VAL A 82 9.51 22.75 1.05
C VAL A 82 10.68 22.30 1.94
N GLY A 83 11.45 21.29 1.46
CA GLY A 83 12.62 20.77 2.17
C GLY A 83 12.30 19.96 3.44
N GLN A 84 11.03 19.73 3.79
CA GLN A 84 10.66 18.89 4.94
C GLN A 84 10.58 17.42 4.52
N TYR A 85 11.31 16.58 5.25
CA TYR A 85 11.37 15.14 5.04
C TYR A 85 11.08 14.37 6.31
N ALA A 86 10.45 13.21 6.19
CA ALA A 86 10.42 12.23 7.27
C ALA A 86 11.81 11.59 7.40
N MET A 87 12.35 11.60 8.61
CA MET A 87 13.72 11.12 8.86
C MET A 87 13.73 9.98 9.86
N TYR A 88 14.64 9.03 9.65
CA TYR A 88 14.95 7.98 10.62
C TYR A 88 16.46 7.77 10.70
N ASN A 89 17.02 7.89 11.90
CA ASN A 89 18.46 7.74 12.15
C ASN A 89 19.33 8.58 11.20
N GLY A 90 18.96 9.84 10.95
CA GLY A 90 19.71 10.77 10.11
C GLY A 90 19.59 10.54 8.59
N LYS A 91 18.73 9.63 8.15
CA LYS A 91 18.44 9.35 6.73
C LYS A 91 16.98 9.63 6.42
N VAL A 92 16.69 9.98 5.17
CA VAL A 92 15.29 10.10 4.72
C VAL A 92 14.63 8.73 4.83
N ALA A 93 13.46 8.69 5.46
CA ALA A 93 12.67 7.48 5.61
C ALA A 93 11.87 7.20 4.33
N GLU A 94 11.81 5.93 3.92
CA GLU A 94 10.91 5.48 2.85
C GLU A 94 9.48 5.43 3.39
N THR A 95 8.65 6.36 2.93
CA THR A 95 7.31 6.62 3.45
C THR A 95 6.25 6.07 2.50
N PHE A 96 5.72 4.91 2.81
CA PHE A 96 4.59 4.33 2.08
C PHE A 96 3.27 4.93 2.60
N TYR A 97 2.30 5.10 1.70
CA TYR A 97 0.98 5.60 2.03
C TYR A 97 -0.12 4.86 1.26
N TYR A 98 -1.32 4.90 1.77
CA TYR A 98 -2.49 4.22 1.23
C TYR A 98 -3.77 4.91 1.73
N SER A 99 -4.91 4.63 1.09
CA SER A 99 -6.16 5.36 1.33
C SER A 99 -6.91 4.94 2.59
N SER A 100 -6.71 3.75 3.11
CA SER A 100 -7.44 3.21 4.26
C SER A 100 -6.64 2.11 4.95
N ASN A 101 -6.69 2.07 6.27
CA ASN A 101 -5.99 1.08 7.09
C ASN A 101 -6.94 0.20 7.94
N GLY A 102 -8.26 0.42 7.83
CA GLY A 102 -9.24 -0.33 8.59
C GLY A 102 -9.22 -0.09 10.10
N GLY A 103 -8.55 0.97 10.56
CA GLY A 103 -8.44 1.37 11.97
C GLY A 103 -7.07 1.12 12.62
N ALA A 104 -6.12 0.50 11.89
CA ALA A 104 -4.73 0.39 12.32
C ALA A 104 -3.80 0.18 11.11
N SER A 105 -2.68 0.88 11.08
CA SER A 105 -1.63 0.60 10.10
C SER A 105 -0.97 -0.76 10.40
N GLU A 106 -0.33 -1.35 9.39
CA GLU A 106 0.30 -2.65 9.53
C GLU A 106 1.84 -2.55 9.51
N GLY A 107 2.51 -3.48 10.20
CA GLY A 107 3.97 -3.56 10.17
C GLY A 107 4.48 -4.06 8.81
N SER A 108 5.60 -3.48 8.35
CA SER A 108 6.20 -3.80 7.04
C SER A 108 6.46 -5.30 6.83
N ALA A 109 6.89 -6.00 7.87
CA ALA A 109 7.14 -7.44 7.82
C ALA A 109 5.87 -8.26 7.58
N ASN A 110 4.72 -7.80 8.08
CA ASN A 110 3.44 -8.46 7.85
C ASN A 110 2.93 -8.24 6.41
N VAL A 111 3.17 -7.04 5.86
CA VAL A 111 2.71 -6.67 4.50
C VAL A 111 3.59 -7.32 3.43
N TRP A 112 4.91 -7.12 3.51
CA TRP A 112 5.83 -7.56 2.45
C TRP A 112 6.61 -8.82 2.79
N GLY A 113 6.60 -9.25 4.06
CA GLY A 113 7.48 -10.30 4.56
C GLY A 113 8.88 -9.79 4.87
N GLY A 114 9.78 -10.71 5.18
CA GLY A 114 11.13 -10.36 5.61
C GLY A 114 11.20 -9.94 7.07
N SER A 115 12.20 -9.12 7.42
CA SER A 115 12.40 -8.64 8.78
C SER A 115 11.85 -7.23 8.98
N GLN A 116 11.19 -7.00 10.12
CA GLN A 116 10.78 -5.66 10.54
C GLN A 116 11.98 -4.71 10.72
N SER A 117 13.18 -5.25 10.92
CA SER A 117 14.40 -4.44 11.03
C SER A 117 14.81 -3.75 9.73
N SER A 118 14.27 -4.17 8.58
CA SER A 118 14.47 -3.48 7.30
C SER A 118 13.79 -2.11 7.27
N TYR A 119 12.64 -2.00 7.97
CA TYR A 119 11.86 -0.77 8.11
C TYR A 119 11.41 -0.62 9.58
N PRO A 120 12.34 -0.30 10.50
CA PRO A 120 12.02 -0.33 11.94
C PRO A 120 10.96 0.70 12.35
N TYR A 121 10.74 1.73 11.54
CA TYR A 121 9.76 2.78 11.76
C TYR A 121 8.38 2.49 11.13
N LEU A 122 8.26 1.52 10.22
CA LEU A 122 6.99 1.11 9.62
C LEU A 122 6.36 -0.01 10.46
N VAL A 123 5.85 0.36 11.61
CA VAL A 123 5.19 -0.54 12.58
C VAL A 123 3.70 -0.29 12.61
N GLY A 124 2.94 -1.30 13.05
CA GLY A 124 1.50 -1.17 13.27
C GLY A 124 1.19 -0.08 14.30
N ARG A 125 0.20 0.77 14.00
CA ARG A 125 -0.30 1.81 14.89
C ARG A 125 -1.81 1.89 14.81
N PRO A 126 -2.52 1.99 15.94
CA PRO A 126 -3.96 2.27 15.95
C PRO A 126 -4.25 3.60 15.25
N ASP A 127 -5.31 3.63 14.45
CA ASP A 127 -5.83 4.83 13.82
C ASP A 127 -7.30 5.05 14.22
N PRO A 128 -7.57 5.80 15.30
CA PRO A 128 -8.92 6.05 15.75
C PRO A 128 -9.70 7.03 14.84
N TYR A 129 -9.04 7.61 13.85
CA TYR A 129 -9.66 8.58 12.93
C TYR A 129 -10.26 7.92 11.70
N GLU A 130 -9.82 6.74 11.31
CA GLU A 130 -10.35 5.97 10.17
C GLU A 130 -11.88 5.88 10.24
N ALA A 131 -12.43 5.48 11.38
CA ALA A 131 -13.88 5.37 11.59
C ALA A 131 -14.63 6.71 11.44
N LYS A 132 -13.93 7.85 11.58
CA LYS A 132 -14.52 9.20 11.47
C LYS A 132 -14.53 9.70 10.03
N ALA A 133 -13.78 9.08 9.13
CA ALA A 133 -13.69 9.47 7.74
C ALA A 133 -14.99 9.25 6.94
N GLY A 134 -15.97 8.53 7.53
CA GLY A 134 -17.27 8.29 6.90
C GLY A 134 -17.20 7.38 5.67
N VAL A 135 -16.06 6.75 5.44
CA VAL A 135 -15.85 5.81 4.32
C VAL A 135 -16.14 4.40 4.84
N SER A 136 -17.13 3.74 4.24
CA SER A 136 -17.32 2.31 4.51
C SER A 136 -16.25 1.53 3.77
N ASN A 137 -15.39 0.87 4.53
CA ASN A 137 -14.38 -0.04 4.01
C ASN A 137 -14.85 -1.50 4.01
N ASP A 138 -16.12 -1.73 4.38
CA ASP A 138 -16.70 -3.05 4.35
C ASP A 138 -16.93 -3.52 2.93
N TRP A 139 -16.43 -4.67 2.62
CA TRP A 139 -16.60 -5.29 1.32
C TRP A 139 -16.76 -6.81 1.46
N THR A 140 -17.47 -7.40 0.53
CA THR A 140 -17.67 -8.85 0.44
C THR A 140 -17.25 -9.36 -0.92
N LYS A 141 -16.57 -10.50 -0.93
CA LYS A 141 -16.24 -11.23 -2.16
C LYS A 141 -16.69 -12.67 -2.05
N THR A 142 -17.57 -13.06 -2.95
CA THR A 142 -18.01 -14.46 -3.08
C THR A 142 -17.14 -15.16 -4.11
N VAL A 143 -16.61 -16.32 -3.75
CA VAL A 143 -15.82 -17.17 -4.64
C VAL A 143 -16.31 -18.61 -4.55
N THR A 144 -16.19 -19.35 -5.65
CA THR A 144 -16.51 -20.77 -5.63
C THR A 144 -15.35 -21.60 -5.10
N SER A 145 -15.63 -22.78 -4.58
CA SER A 145 -14.60 -23.72 -4.12
C SER A 145 -13.61 -24.09 -5.23
N SER A 146 -14.06 -24.15 -6.48
CA SER A 146 -13.17 -24.42 -7.63
C SER A 146 -12.14 -23.31 -7.87
N VAL A 147 -12.53 -22.06 -7.66
CA VAL A 147 -11.61 -20.89 -7.72
C VAL A 147 -10.55 -20.99 -6.62
N LEU A 148 -10.94 -21.38 -5.41
CA LEU A 148 -10.03 -21.60 -4.29
C LEU A 148 -9.02 -22.70 -4.60
N VAL A 149 -9.49 -23.87 -5.02
CA VAL A 149 -8.63 -25.00 -5.41
C VAL A 149 -7.64 -24.60 -6.49
N THR A 150 -8.12 -23.90 -7.54
CA THR A 150 -7.27 -23.43 -8.64
C THR A 150 -6.22 -22.43 -8.16
N GLY A 151 -6.60 -21.48 -7.33
CA GLY A 151 -5.70 -20.50 -6.75
C GLY A 151 -4.62 -21.15 -5.87
N MET A 152 -5.02 -22.09 -5.00
CA MET A 152 -4.08 -22.81 -4.15
C MET A 152 -3.11 -23.68 -4.96
N LYS A 153 -3.55 -24.29 -6.04
CA LYS A 153 -2.65 -25.02 -6.95
C LYS A 153 -1.60 -24.11 -7.58
N LYS A 154 -1.97 -22.88 -7.95
CA LYS A 154 -1.00 -21.87 -8.43
C LYS A 154 0.02 -21.47 -7.37
N LEU A 155 -0.33 -21.55 -6.09
CA LEU A 155 0.58 -21.34 -4.96
C LEU A 155 1.44 -22.57 -4.64
N GLY A 156 1.34 -23.67 -5.42
CA GLY A 156 2.15 -24.87 -5.25
C GLY A 156 1.51 -25.98 -4.41
N TYR A 157 0.26 -25.85 -3.98
CA TYR A 157 -0.46 -26.92 -3.26
C TYR A 157 -1.03 -27.94 -4.25
N THR A 158 -0.20 -28.88 -4.72
CA THR A 158 -0.59 -29.84 -5.76
C THR A 158 -1.50 -30.98 -5.27
N ASN A 159 -1.35 -31.39 -4.00
CA ASN A 159 -2.10 -32.49 -3.38
C ASN A 159 -3.31 -31.95 -2.59
N ILE A 160 -4.16 -31.19 -3.24
CA ILE A 160 -5.38 -30.64 -2.67
C ILE A 160 -6.60 -31.42 -3.15
N GLY A 161 -7.57 -31.63 -2.26
CA GLY A 161 -8.84 -32.31 -2.59
C GLY A 161 -9.64 -31.58 -3.68
N SER A 162 -10.74 -32.18 -4.10
CA SER A 162 -11.59 -31.64 -5.17
C SER A 162 -12.30 -30.33 -4.82
N SER A 163 -12.46 -30.05 -3.52
CA SER A 163 -13.13 -28.84 -3.02
C SER A 163 -12.55 -28.37 -1.70
N ILE A 164 -12.80 -27.11 -1.36
CA ILE A 164 -12.57 -26.51 -0.03
C ILE A 164 -13.89 -26.56 0.73
N VAL A 165 -13.86 -27.11 1.94
CA VAL A 165 -15.04 -27.30 2.80
C VAL A 165 -15.09 -26.31 3.95
N SER A 166 -13.97 -25.73 4.35
CA SER A 166 -13.93 -24.66 5.35
C SER A 166 -12.80 -23.68 5.15
N ILE A 167 -13.02 -22.47 5.63
CA ILE A 167 -12.04 -21.37 5.65
C ILE A 167 -12.12 -20.71 7.02
N ALA A 168 -10.96 -20.48 7.65
CA ALA A 168 -10.90 -19.80 8.93
C ALA A 168 -9.67 -18.91 9.02
N VAL A 169 -9.80 -17.73 9.62
CA VAL A 169 -8.66 -16.93 10.08
C VAL A 169 -8.09 -17.60 11.31
N THR A 170 -6.83 -18.04 11.25
CA THR A 170 -6.21 -18.84 12.32
C THR A 170 -5.12 -18.10 13.08
N SER A 171 -4.68 -16.93 12.60
CA SER A 171 -3.88 -16.00 13.39
C SER A 171 -4.08 -14.57 12.91
N LEU A 172 -3.89 -13.62 13.82
CA LEU A 172 -3.94 -12.19 13.58
C LEU A 172 -2.53 -11.58 13.72
N THR A 173 -2.33 -10.42 13.12
CA THR A 173 -1.18 -9.54 13.37
C THR A 173 -1.38 -8.76 14.67
N GLU A 174 -0.36 -8.03 15.09
CA GLU A 174 -0.44 -7.12 16.24
C GLU A 174 -1.45 -5.99 16.03
N SER A 175 -1.73 -5.65 14.77
CA SER A 175 -2.75 -4.65 14.37
C SER A 175 -4.16 -5.22 14.28
N GLY A 176 -4.34 -6.52 14.54
CA GLY A 176 -5.65 -7.19 14.48
C GLY A 176 -6.05 -7.68 13.09
N ASN A 177 -5.21 -7.49 12.07
CA ASN A 177 -5.48 -7.97 10.72
C ASN A 177 -5.23 -9.48 10.59
N PRO A 178 -5.93 -10.19 9.68
CA PRO A 178 -5.67 -11.59 9.41
C PRO A 178 -4.20 -11.82 8.98
N ARG A 179 -3.46 -12.62 9.72
CA ARG A 179 -2.10 -13.03 9.36
C ARG A 179 -2.07 -14.33 8.58
N LYS A 180 -2.86 -15.30 9.03
CA LYS A 180 -2.99 -16.59 8.36
C LYS A 180 -4.43 -16.99 8.19
N VAL A 181 -4.72 -17.56 7.03
CA VAL A 181 -6.00 -18.15 6.69
C VAL A 181 -5.77 -19.65 6.45
N THR A 182 -6.55 -20.48 7.12
CA THR A 182 -6.50 -21.93 6.97
C THR A 182 -7.69 -22.40 6.13
N PHE A 183 -7.37 -23.13 5.09
CA PHE A 183 -8.32 -23.78 4.18
C PHE A 183 -8.33 -25.28 4.46
N THR A 184 -9.49 -25.89 4.65
CA THR A 184 -9.60 -27.35 4.78
C THR A 184 -10.29 -27.90 3.54
N ASP A 185 -9.69 -28.92 2.93
CA ASP A 185 -10.19 -29.54 1.72
C ASP A 185 -11.14 -30.71 2.00
N SER A 186 -11.74 -31.25 0.95
CA SER A 186 -12.68 -32.39 1.01
C SER A 186 -12.08 -33.69 1.56
N ASN A 187 -10.74 -33.77 1.64
CA ASN A 187 -10.04 -34.92 2.22
C ASN A 187 -9.73 -34.70 3.71
N GLY A 188 -10.18 -33.56 4.29
CA GLY A 188 -9.91 -33.19 5.70
C GLY A 188 -8.52 -32.60 5.91
N LYS A 189 -7.74 -32.39 4.86
CA LYS A 189 -6.40 -31.81 4.96
C LYS A 189 -6.47 -30.29 5.05
N SER A 190 -5.71 -29.72 5.98
CA SER A 190 -5.67 -28.28 6.23
C SER A 190 -4.37 -27.65 5.68
N TYR A 191 -4.50 -26.43 5.15
CA TYR A 191 -3.44 -25.64 4.55
C TYR A 191 -3.49 -24.24 5.13
N SER A 192 -2.47 -23.87 5.90
CA SER A 192 -2.36 -22.53 6.48
C SER A 192 -1.54 -21.63 5.56
N ILE A 193 -2.17 -20.60 5.03
CA ILE A 193 -1.61 -19.69 4.02
C ILE A 193 -1.51 -18.28 4.62
N ASP A 194 -0.39 -17.62 4.42
CA ASP A 194 -0.20 -16.23 4.78
C ASP A 194 -1.17 -15.34 3.98
N THR A 195 -1.84 -14.39 4.65
CA THR A 195 -2.91 -13.59 4.05
C THR A 195 -2.45 -12.81 2.83
N ARG A 196 -1.21 -12.33 2.77
CA ARG A 196 -0.66 -11.63 1.58
C ARG A 196 -0.77 -12.48 0.30
N TYR A 197 -0.58 -13.80 0.41
CA TYR A 197 -0.77 -14.70 -0.74
C TYR A 197 -2.26 -14.95 -1.03
N VAL A 198 -3.11 -14.96 -0.02
CA VAL A 198 -4.56 -15.09 -0.19
C VAL A 198 -5.13 -13.86 -0.89
N VAL A 199 -4.68 -12.65 -0.53
CA VAL A 199 -5.07 -11.40 -1.19
C VAL A 199 -4.76 -11.45 -2.68
N GLY A 200 -3.54 -11.84 -3.07
CA GLY A 200 -3.14 -11.98 -4.47
C GLY A 200 -3.90 -13.12 -5.18
N MET A 201 -3.99 -14.29 -4.53
CA MET A 201 -4.68 -15.48 -5.07
C MET A 201 -6.14 -15.20 -5.45
N LEU A 202 -6.83 -14.41 -4.63
CA LEU A 202 -8.25 -14.12 -4.79
C LEU A 202 -8.51 -12.72 -5.38
N SER A 203 -7.48 -11.95 -5.68
CA SER A 203 -7.60 -10.55 -6.10
C SER A 203 -8.52 -9.77 -5.16
N LEU A 204 -8.24 -9.82 -3.86
CA LEU A 204 -8.97 -9.05 -2.86
C LEU A 204 -8.55 -7.58 -2.93
N ARG A 205 -9.41 -6.68 -2.44
CA ARG A 205 -9.12 -5.23 -2.46
C ARG A 205 -8.00 -4.86 -1.49
N SER A 206 -7.90 -5.54 -0.34
CA SER A 206 -6.95 -5.27 0.74
C SER A 206 -6.87 -6.47 1.68
N TYR A 207 -6.03 -6.33 2.70
CA TYR A 207 -5.95 -7.24 3.83
C TYR A 207 -7.21 -7.17 4.67
#